data_9dfd452a8ad0f1232769be576ff99938
#
_entry.id   9dfd452a8ad0f1232769be576ff99938
#
_cell.length_a   1.000
_cell.length_b   1.000
_cell.length_c   1.000
_cell.angle_alpha   90.00
_cell.angle_beta   90.00
_cell.angle_gamma   90.00
#
_symmetry.space_group_name_H-M   'P 1'
#
loop_
_entity.id
_entity.type
_entity.pdbx_description
1 polymer ?
#
loop_
_entity_poly.entity_id
_entity_poly.type
_entity_poly.pdbx_seq_one_letter_code
_entity_poly.pdbx_strand_id
1 'polypeptide(L)'
;PILLPYHTDERLSFPRKSFSTLITLSRPLLDRMEIIEVSGYSVNEKLHIAKEHLVGKQLRKNGLATSLLKISDSALKHIILGYTKESGVRELERQIAKICRKAVTKLYEAGVFNADGTRNKEVKVCIRITDKNLTDYLGNIKYKTDKAYKKPQVGIVRGLAWTSVGGETLEIEVNAMPGSDDLRLTGNMGDVMKESAMIAYSYVRAITESGKYKVDMKYFDEHMLHLHIPEGAVPKDGPSAGVTMTTAMLSAVTGIPVRPDVAMTGEVTLRGRVLAIGGLKEKLLAAKLAGMKKVLVPEENVSDVEELDAEITDGLELVYVKDMSEVLNNALVL
;
A
#
# COMPACT_ATOMS: atom_id res chain seq x y z
N PRO A 1 -2.70 2.85 17.22
CA PRO A 1 -3.32 2.49 18.50
C PRO A 1 -3.27 3.67 19.48
N ILE A 2 -4.35 3.91 20.20
CA ILE A 2 -4.46 4.89 21.29
C ILE A 2 -4.35 4.10 22.59
N LEU A 3 -3.45 4.49 23.46
CA LEU A 3 -3.25 3.85 24.77
C LEU A 3 -3.97 4.65 25.86
N LEU A 4 -4.84 3.98 26.61
CA LEU A 4 -5.51 4.54 27.78
C LEU A 4 -5.04 3.80 29.04
N PRO A 5 -4.71 4.51 30.13
CA PRO A 5 -4.31 3.84 31.38
C PRO A 5 -5.52 3.18 32.07
N TYR A 6 -5.34 1.94 32.50
CA TYR A 6 -6.30 1.24 33.36
C TYR A 6 -6.26 1.84 34.78
N HIS A 7 -7.36 2.41 35.23
CA HIS A 7 -7.66 2.85 36.60
C HIS A 7 -6.48 3.13 37.53
N THR A 8 -5.94 4.34 37.51
CA THR A 8 -5.36 4.97 38.68
C THR A 8 -5.76 6.45 38.68
N ASP A 9 -6.17 6.99 39.81
CA ASP A 9 -6.59 8.38 40.02
C ASP A 9 -5.47 9.42 39.85
N GLU A 10 -4.30 9.01 39.40
CA GLU A 10 -3.22 9.92 39.02
C GLU A 10 -3.29 10.24 37.53
N ARG A 11 -3.67 11.46 37.22
CA ARG A 11 -3.61 12.04 35.87
C ARG A 11 -2.17 12.11 35.41
N LEU A 12 -1.65 11.03 34.79
CA LEU A 12 -0.42 11.08 34.02
C LEU A 12 -0.62 11.97 32.80
N SER A 13 -0.12 13.21 32.86
CA SER A 13 -0.05 14.09 31.69
C SER A 13 1.01 13.57 30.75
N PHE A 14 0.60 12.78 29.76
CA PHE A 14 1.51 12.37 28.69
C PHE A 14 1.85 13.60 27.82
N PRO A 15 3.14 13.86 27.56
CA PRO A 15 3.50 14.89 26.60
C PRO A 15 2.91 14.54 25.23
N ARG A 16 2.29 15.50 24.56
CA ARG A 16 1.73 15.39 23.20
C ARG A 16 2.82 15.11 22.15
N LYS A 17 3.64 14.07 22.31
CA LYS A 17 4.66 13.69 21.35
C LYS A 17 4.24 12.41 20.62
N SER A 18 4.19 12.56 19.32
CA SER A 18 4.02 11.60 18.23
C SER A 18 3.95 10.10 18.57
N PHE A 19 2.95 9.45 18.00
CA PHE A 19 2.62 8.02 18.06
C PHE A 19 3.70 7.02 17.59
N SER A 20 4.88 7.48 17.18
CA SER A 20 6.02 6.62 16.85
C SER A 20 6.74 6.01 18.07
N THR A 21 6.34 6.38 19.28
CA THR A 21 6.99 5.95 20.53
C THR A 21 6.47 4.62 21.07
N LEU A 22 5.43 4.02 20.48
CA LEU A 22 4.80 2.78 20.93
C LEU A 22 5.66 1.53 20.78
N ILE A 23 6.57 1.51 19.81
CA ILE A 23 7.50 0.40 19.57
C ILE A 23 8.55 0.29 20.70
N THR A 24 8.69 1.31 21.54
CA THR A 24 9.70 1.39 22.61
C THR A 24 9.13 1.22 24.01
N LEU A 25 7.83 0.93 24.18
CA LEU A 25 7.25 0.70 25.50
C LEU A 25 7.62 -0.70 26.01
N SER A 26 8.05 -0.76 27.28
CA SER A 26 8.36 -2.04 27.91
C SER A 26 7.10 -2.89 28.08
N ARG A 27 7.24 -4.22 27.96
CA ARG A 27 6.13 -5.17 28.13
C ARG A 27 5.32 -4.93 29.43
N PRO A 28 5.95 -4.68 30.61
CA PRO A 28 5.19 -4.43 31.84
C PRO A 28 4.31 -3.18 31.82
N LEU A 29 4.62 -2.21 30.91
CA LEU A 29 3.78 -1.03 30.70
C LEU A 29 2.61 -1.36 29.77
N LEU A 30 2.85 -2.12 28.71
CA LEU A 30 1.82 -2.57 27.78
C LEU A 30 0.76 -3.42 28.45
N ASP A 31 1.15 -4.31 29.39
CA ASP A 31 0.25 -5.16 30.15
C ASP A 31 -0.72 -4.39 31.07
N ARG A 32 -0.46 -3.11 31.33
CA ARG A 32 -1.29 -2.22 32.17
C ARG A 32 -2.10 -1.21 31.36
N MET A 33 -2.09 -1.33 30.02
CA MET A 33 -2.75 -0.40 29.12
C MET A 33 -3.76 -1.12 28.26
N GLU A 34 -4.88 -0.47 27.99
CA GLU A 34 -5.79 -0.89 26.94
C GLU A 34 -5.27 -0.38 25.59
N ILE A 35 -5.09 -1.30 24.65
CA ILE A 35 -4.64 -0.96 23.30
C ILE A 35 -5.88 -0.83 22.42
N ILE A 36 -6.16 0.40 21.95
CA ILE A 36 -7.20 0.67 20.96
C ILE A 36 -6.53 0.81 19.60
N GLU A 37 -6.76 -0.14 18.73
CA GLU A 37 -6.26 -0.08 17.35
C GLU A 37 -7.13 0.86 16.52
N VAL A 38 -6.50 1.85 15.90
CA VAL A 38 -7.15 2.78 14.95
C VAL A 38 -6.59 2.49 13.58
N SER A 39 -7.40 1.88 12.73
CA SER A 39 -7.03 1.62 11.33
C SER A 39 -6.85 2.90 10.53
N GLY A 40 -6.07 2.82 9.44
CA GLY A 40 -5.97 3.91 8.47
C GLY A 40 -7.28 4.12 7.71
N TYR A 41 -7.47 5.33 7.18
CA TYR A 41 -8.65 5.66 6.37
C TYR A 41 -8.49 5.18 4.92
N SER A 42 -9.55 4.64 4.35
CA SER A 42 -9.70 4.37 2.91
C SER A 42 -9.70 5.67 2.10
N VAL A 43 -9.55 5.57 0.79
CA VAL A 43 -9.61 6.75 -0.11
C VAL A 43 -10.97 7.44 -0.02
N ASN A 44 -12.06 6.67 0.10
CA ASN A 44 -13.41 7.23 0.20
C ASN A 44 -13.65 7.90 1.55
N GLU A 45 -13.22 7.28 2.66
CA GLU A 45 -13.27 7.92 3.98
C GLU A 45 -12.49 9.23 4.00
N LYS A 46 -11.25 9.24 3.45
CA LYS A 46 -10.45 10.47 3.30
C LYS A 46 -11.17 11.53 2.46
N LEU A 47 -11.85 11.12 1.39
CA LEU A 47 -12.63 12.03 0.56
C LEU A 47 -13.80 12.65 1.35
N HIS A 48 -14.55 11.85 2.11
CA HIS A 48 -15.64 12.33 2.96
C HIS A 48 -15.12 13.30 4.03
N ILE A 49 -14.07 12.93 4.76
CA ILE A 49 -13.41 13.79 5.75
C ILE A 49 -12.95 15.11 5.11
N ALA A 50 -12.37 15.04 3.91
CA ALA A 50 -11.91 16.24 3.20
C ALA A 50 -13.09 17.18 2.88
N LYS A 51 -14.19 16.65 2.34
CA LYS A 51 -15.36 17.44 1.95
C LYS A 51 -16.08 18.06 3.14
N GLU A 52 -16.36 17.26 4.15
CA GLU A 52 -17.21 17.68 5.28
C GLU A 52 -16.46 18.55 6.29
N HIS A 53 -15.16 18.28 6.47
CA HIS A 53 -14.41 18.89 7.55
C HIS A 53 -13.22 19.74 7.08
N LEU A 54 -12.32 19.18 6.22
CA LEU A 54 -11.03 19.83 5.97
C LEU A 54 -11.14 21.03 5.05
N VAL A 55 -11.90 20.94 3.96
CA VAL A 55 -12.05 22.04 2.99
C VAL A 55 -12.66 23.23 3.69
N GLY A 56 -13.81 23.08 4.37
CA GLY A 56 -14.47 24.17 5.09
C GLY A 56 -13.58 24.78 6.18
N LYS A 57 -12.85 23.97 6.92
CA LYS A 57 -11.88 24.41 7.94
C LYS A 57 -10.76 25.26 7.32
N GLN A 58 -10.17 24.81 6.20
CA GLN A 58 -9.07 25.52 5.56
C GLN A 58 -9.52 26.79 4.82
N LEU A 59 -10.72 26.81 4.25
CA LEU A 59 -11.31 28.03 3.70
C LEU A 59 -11.42 29.10 4.78
N ARG A 60 -12.06 28.80 5.92
CA ARG A 60 -12.20 29.73 7.05
C ARG A 60 -10.85 30.23 7.58
N LYS A 61 -9.87 29.31 7.76
CA LYS A 61 -8.53 29.69 8.24
C LYS A 61 -7.78 30.65 7.31
N ASN A 62 -8.07 30.62 6.02
CA ASN A 62 -7.43 31.49 5.03
C ASN A 62 -8.34 32.66 4.57
N GLY A 63 -9.42 32.93 5.30
CA GLY A 63 -10.33 34.05 4.99
C GLY A 63 -11.12 33.91 3.68
N LEU A 64 -11.26 32.68 3.17
CA LEU A 64 -11.96 32.39 1.93
C LEU A 64 -13.39 31.93 2.17
N ALA A 65 -14.32 32.51 1.41
CA ALA A 65 -15.69 32.01 1.31
C ALA A 65 -15.78 30.88 0.26
N THR A 66 -16.76 29.97 0.42
CA THR A 66 -17.04 28.89 -0.53
C THR A 66 -17.43 29.40 -1.93
N SER A 67 -17.85 30.66 -2.03
CA SER A 67 -18.13 31.34 -3.29
C SER A 67 -16.87 31.74 -4.07
N LEU A 68 -15.70 31.80 -3.41
CA LEU A 68 -14.43 32.23 -4.01
C LEU A 68 -13.54 31.06 -4.43
N LEU A 69 -13.63 29.92 -3.74
CA LEU A 69 -12.83 28.73 -4.04
C LEU A 69 -13.70 27.47 -3.89
N LYS A 70 -13.71 26.66 -4.93
CA LYS A 70 -14.33 25.33 -4.95
C LYS A 70 -13.31 24.28 -5.36
N ILE A 71 -13.27 23.16 -4.66
CA ILE A 71 -12.41 22.02 -4.98
C ILE A 71 -13.33 20.86 -5.36
N SER A 72 -13.15 20.29 -6.55
CA SER A 72 -13.97 19.17 -7.01
C SER A 72 -13.59 17.87 -6.30
N ASP A 73 -14.52 16.91 -6.27
CA ASP A 73 -14.28 15.57 -5.73
C ASP A 73 -13.16 14.85 -6.48
N SER A 74 -13.09 15.03 -7.81
CA SER A 74 -12.01 14.47 -8.63
C SER A 74 -10.66 15.05 -8.21
N ALA A 75 -10.57 16.36 -7.93
CA ALA A 75 -9.34 16.98 -7.43
C ALA A 75 -8.97 16.46 -6.04
N LEU A 76 -9.92 16.31 -5.12
CA LEU A 76 -9.65 15.75 -3.79
C LEU A 76 -9.14 14.30 -3.89
N LYS A 77 -9.74 13.46 -4.74
CA LYS A 77 -9.24 12.10 -5.00
C LYS A 77 -7.83 12.11 -5.57
N HIS A 78 -7.53 13.01 -6.51
CA HIS A 78 -6.18 13.16 -7.07
C HIS A 78 -5.15 13.63 -6.02
N ILE A 79 -5.57 14.51 -5.08
CA ILE A 79 -4.70 14.92 -3.98
C ILE A 79 -4.39 13.72 -3.08
N ILE A 80 -5.40 12.96 -2.70
CA ILE A 80 -5.25 11.77 -1.85
C ILE A 80 -4.28 10.77 -2.48
N LEU A 81 -4.45 10.46 -3.76
CA LEU A 81 -3.68 9.42 -4.45
C LEU A 81 -2.31 9.88 -4.93
N GLY A 82 -2.18 11.14 -5.35
CA GLY A 82 -0.99 11.61 -6.04
C GLY A 82 -0.10 12.57 -5.24
N TYR A 83 -0.59 13.15 -4.16
CA TYR A 83 0.15 14.15 -3.38
C TYR A 83 0.31 13.79 -1.91
N THR A 84 -0.38 12.74 -1.43
CA THR A 84 -0.27 12.25 -0.05
C THR A 84 0.04 10.75 -0.03
N LYS A 85 0.83 10.33 0.97
CA LYS A 85 1.10 8.91 1.29
C LYS A 85 1.08 8.80 2.81
N GLU A 86 -0.12 8.58 3.37
CA GLU A 86 -0.36 8.57 4.82
C GLU A 86 -1.57 7.70 5.17
N SER A 87 -1.59 7.10 6.35
CA SER A 87 -2.76 6.39 6.89
C SER A 87 -3.88 7.34 7.33
N GLY A 88 -3.55 8.52 7.84
CA GLY A 88 -4.48 9.57 8.27
C GLY A 88 -4.80 10.61 7.20
N VAL A 89 -5.08 11.85 7.63
CA VAL A 89 -5.48 12.98 6.76
C VAL A 89 -4.71 14.27 7.03
N ARG A 90 -3.58 14.19 7.76
CA ARG A 90 -2.81 15.40 8.13
C ARG A 90 -2.12 16.04 6.93
N GLU A 91 -1.52 15.22 6.07
CA GLU A 91 -0.87 15.73 4.86
C GLU A 91 -1.91 16.20 3.85
N LEU A 92 -3.06 15.51 3.74
CA LEU A 92 -4.21 15.95 2.95
C LEU A 92 -4.67 17.35 3.38
N GLU A 93 -4.82 17.60 4.68
CA GLU A 93 -5.15 18.93 5.21
C GLU A 93 -4.10 19.98 4.83
N ARG A 94 -2.79 19.63 4.87
CA ARG A 94 -1.69 20.52 4.46
C ARG A 94 -1.74 20.85 2.97
N GLN A 95 -2.05 19.88 2.11
CA GLN A 95 -2.18 20.11 0.67
C GLN A 95 -3.39 21.03 0.37
N ILE A 96 -4.54 20.81 1.03
CA ILE A 96 -5.72 21.68 0.92
C ILE A 96 -5.36 23.11 1.39
N ALA A 97 -4.67 23.25 2.51
CA ALA A 97 -4.20 24.54 3.00
C ALA A 97 -3.26 25.25 2.01
N LYS A 98 -2.38 24.51 1.33
CA LYS A 98 -1.49 25.06 0.29
C LYS A 98 -2.28 25.60 -0.90
N ILE A 99 -3.33 24.87 -1.33
CA ILE A 99 -4.24 25.33 -2.37
C ILE A 99 -4.93 26.63 -1.96
N CYS A 100 -5.48 26.68 -0.74
CA CYS A 100 -6.16 27.87 -0.22
C CYS A 100 -5.23 29.09 -0.23
N ARG A 101 -3.98 28.96 0.27
CA ARG A 101 -3.01 30.08 0.27
C ARG A 101 -2.70 30.58 -1.14
N LYS A 102 -2.43 29.68 -2.10
CA LYS A 102 -2.20 30.09 -3.50
C LYS A 102 -3.44 30.69 -4.16
N ALA A 103 -4.63 30.23 -3.77
CA ALA A 103 -5.88 30.81 -4.24
C ALA A 103 -6.06 32.24 -3.71
N VAL A 104 -5.70 32.52 -2.45
CA VAL A 104 -5.72 33.90 -1.90
C VAL A 104 -4.83 34.82 -2.73
N THR A 105 -3.59 34.41 -3.05
CA THR A 105 -2.68 35.22 -3.88
C THR A 105 -3.29 35.52 -5.26
N LYS A 106 -3.83 34.51 -5.94
CA LYS A 106 -4.47 34.71 -7.26
C LYS A 106 -5.72 35.59 -7.19
N LEU A 107 -6.51 35.49 -6.12
CA LEU A 107 -7.68 36.34 -5.92
C LEU A 107 -7.29 37.78 -5.61
N TYR A 108 -6.20 38.01 -4.90
CA TYR A 108 -5.64 39.32 -4.66
C TYR A 108 -5.16 39.98 -5.96
N GLU A 109 -4.37 39.24 -6.76
CA GLU A 109 -3.91 39.68 -8.08
C GLU A 109 -5.06 39.97 -9.04
N ALA A 110 -6.18 39.26 -8.92
CA ALA A 110 -7.40 39.49 -9.69
C ALA A 110 -8.27 40.68 -9.17
N GLY A 111 -7.83 41.38 -8.13
CA GLY A 111 -8.53 42.56 -7.57
C GLY A 111 -9.79 42.21 -6.77
N VAL A 112 -9.93 40.94 -6.32
CA VAL A 112 -11.08 40.52 -5.48
C VAL A 112 -10.99 41.09 -4.07
N PHE A 113 -9.78 41.43 -3.62
CA PHE A 113 -9.51 42.08 -2.35
C PHE A 113 -8.87 43.44 -2.57
N ASN A 114 -9.35 44.44 -1.82
CA ASN A 114 -8.76 45.77 -1.76
C ASN A 114 -7.45 45.75 -0.98
N ALA A 115 -6.68 46.84 -1.02
CA ALA A 115 -5.41 46.97 -0.30
C ALA A 115 -5.55 46.84 1.25
N ASP A 116 -6.72 47.16 1.78
CA ASP A 116 -7.08 47.01 3.19
C ASP A 116 -7.55 45.59 3.56
N GLY A 117 -7.57 44.65 2.60
CA GLY A 117 -8.03 43.27 2.76
C GLY A 117 -9.56 43.10 2.69
N THR A 118 -10.32 44.16 2.47
CA THR A 118 -11.78 44.07 2.29
C THR A 118 -12.13 43.50 0.93
N ARG A 119 -13.29 42.84 0.83
CA ARG A 119 -13.73 42.23 -0.43
C ARG A 119 -14.30 43.27 -1.39
N ASN A 120 -13.75 43.33 -2.61
CA ASN A 120 -14.35 44.08 -3.70
C ASN A 120 -15.56 43.31 -4.24
N LYS A 121 -16.79 43.82 -4.03
CA LYS A 121 -18.05 43.18 -4.43
C LYS A 121 -18.32 43.23 -5.92
N GLU A 122 -17.65 44.11 -6.66
CA GLU A 122 -17.81 44.26 -8.10
C GLU A 122 -17.09 43.18 -8.87
N VAL A 123 -16.01 42.61 -8.29
CA VAL A 123 -15.21 41.54 -8.93
C VAL A 123 -15.80 40.17 -8.57
N LYS A 124 -16.43 39.54 -9.55
CA LYS A 124 -17.04 38.22 -9.41
C LYS A 124 -16.10 37.15 -9.97
N VAL A 125 -15.17 36.65 -9.15
CA VAL A 125 -14.25 35.58 -9.50
C VAL A 125 -14.47 34.39 -8.55
N CYS A 126 -14.52 33.18 -9.12
CA CYS A 126 -14.53 31.92 -8.38
C CYS A 126 -13.48 31.00 -8.96
N ILE A 127 -12.47 30.66 -8.16
CA ILE A 127 -11.45 29.68 -8.54
C ILE A 127 -12.05 28.29 -8.37
N ARG A 128 -11.95 27.47 -9.43
CA ARG A 128 -12.35 26.07 -9.41
C ARG A 128 -11.11 25.18 -9.55
N ILE A 129 -10.86 24.38 -8.53
CA ILE A 129 -9.78 23.40 -8.55
C ILE A 129 -10.33 22.07 -9.07
N THR A 130 -9.70 21.57 -10.13
CA THR A 130 -10.00 20.31 -10.79
C THR A 130 -8.71 19.50 -10.91
N ASP A 131 -8.82 18.23 -11.28
CA ASP A 131 -7.67 17.37 -11.57
C ASP A 131 -6.71 17.97 -12.61
N LYS A 132 -7.23 18.75 -13.56
CA LYS A 132 -6.43 19.34 -14.67
C LYS A 132 -5.52 20.49 -14.25
N ASN A 133 -5.89 21.23 -13.20
CA ASN A 133 -5.14 22.41 -12.76
C ASN A 133 -4.47 22.24 -11.37
N LEU A 134 -4.49 21.04 -10.81
CA LEU A 134 -3.83 20.76 -9.53
C LEU A 134 -2.33 21.06 -9.56
N THR A 135 -1.67 20.81 -10.66
CA THR A 135 -0.24 21.06 -10.82
C THR A 135 0.14 22.52 -10.65
N ASP A 136 -0.74 23.47 -10.99
CA ASP A 136 -0.51 24.91 -10.80
C ASP A 136 -0.43 25.28 -9.30
N TYR A 137 -1.11 24.51 -8.46
CA TYR A 137 -1.21 24.73 -7.03
C TYR A 137 -0.24 23.88 -6.22
N LEU A 138 -0.08 22.61 -6.56
CA LEU A 138 0.67 21.65 -5.78
C LEU A 138 2.03 21.27 -6.37
N GLY A 139 2.24 21.56 -7.66
CA GLY A 139 3.39 21.11 -8.45
C GLY A 139 3.16 19.71 -9.02
N ASN A 140 4.21 19.04 -9.45
CA ASN A 140 4.13 17.71 -10.04
C ASN A 140 3.60 16.66 -9.06
N ILE A 141 2.92 15.65 -9.59
CA ILE A 141 2.45 14.48 -8.83
C ILE A 141 3.66 13.82 -8.17
N LYS A 142 3.56 13.58 -6.87
CA LYS A 142 4.64 13.00 -6.06
C LYS A 142 4.62 11.47 -6.06
N TYR A 143 3.41 10.89 -6.01
CA TYR A 143 3.20 9.46 -5.89
C TYR A 143 2.44 8.97 -7.11
N LYS A 144 3.01 8.00 -7.81
CA LYS A 144 2.36 7.33 -8.92
C LYS A 144 1.90 5.96 -8.43
N THR A 145 0.69 5.58 -8.76
CA THR A 145 0.23 4.21 -8.50
C THR A 145 0.78 3.31 -9.59
N ASP A 146 1.51 2.28 -9.20
CA ASP A 146 1.95 1.24 -10.12
C ASP A 146 0.75 0.45 -10.60
N LYS A 147 0.54 0.47 -11.90
CA LYS A 147 -0.55 -0.27 -12.53
C LYS A 147 -0.09 -1.68 -12.88
N ALA A 148 -1.06 -2.61 -12.90
CA ALA A 148 -0.85 -3.96 -13.40
C ALA A 148 -0.24 -3.96 -14.81
N TYR A 149 0.61 -4.94 -15.09
CA TYR A 149 1.09 -5.18 -16.44
C TYR A 149 -0.09 -5.51 -17.37
N LYS A 150 0.05 -5.19 -18.65
CA LYS A 150 -1.00 -5.48 -19.64
C LYS A 150 -0.94 -6.91 -20.17
N LYS A 151 0.19 -7.58 -20.01
CA LYS A 151 0.45 -8.93 -20.51
C LYS A 151 1.10 -9.78 -19.43
N PRO A 152 0.86 -11.11 -19.45
CA PRO A 152 1.56 -12.04 -18.58
C PRO A 152 3.09 -11.90 -18.71
N GLN A 153 3.80 -12.04 -17.61
CA GLN A 153 5.27 -11.90 -17.53
C GLN A 153 5.86 -13.14 -16.86
N VAL A 154 7.05 -13.56 -17.31
CA VAL A 154 7.81 -14.63 -16.67
C VAL A 154 8.67 -14.02 -15.55
N GLY A 155 8.65 -14.65 -14.38
CA GLY A 155 9.47 -14.23 -13.25
C GLY A 155 9.05 -12.95 -12.56
N ILE A 156 7.93 -12.33 -12.96
CA ILE A 156 7.43 -11.08 -12.34
C ILE A 156 6.07 -11.35 -11.68
N VAL A 157 5.97 -11.08 -10.39
CA VAL A 157 4.76 -11.32 -9.59
C VAL A 157 4.46 -10.12 -8.71
N ARG A 158 3.17 -9.83 -8.55
CA ARG A 158 2.68 -8.75 -7.68
C ARG A 158 2.28 -9.30 -6.32
N GLY A 159 3.05 -8.97 -5.30
CA GLY A 159 2.70 -9.18 -3.90
C GLY A 159 2.02 -7.98 -3.27
N LEU A 160 1.61 -8.13 -2.03
CA LEU A 160 0.96 -7.10 -1.22
C LEU A 160 1.73 -6.92 0.09
N ALA A 161 2.04 -5.67 0.41
CA ALA A 161 2.72 -5.28 1.63
C ALA A 161 1.86 -4.33 2.45
N TRP A 162 2.08 -4.33 3.75
CA TRP A 162 1.54 -3.35 4.68
C TRP A 162 2.68 -2.52 5.25
N THR A 163 2.46 -1.21 5.35
CA THR A 163 3.40 -0.25 5.91
C THR A 163 2.69 0.67 6.90
N SER A 164 3.44 1.41 7.71
CA SER A 164 2.89 2.40 8.63
C SER A 164 2.07 3.52 7.96
N VAL A 165 2.20 3.65 6.65
CA VAL A 165 1.46 4.67 5.86
C VAL A 165 0.32 4.07 5.03
N GLY A 166 0.10 2.77 5.09
CA GLY A 166 -0.97 2.04 4.40
C GLY A 166 -0.47 0.83 3.63
N GLY A 167 -1.33 0.26 2.80
CA GLY A 167 -0.98 -0.86 1.92
C GLY A 167 -0.25 -0.41 0.66
N GLU A 168 0.57 -1.30 0.15
CA GLU A 168 1.35 -1.09 -1.07
C GLU A 168 1.44 -2.38 -1.87
N THR A 169 1.51 -2.28 -3.20
CA THR A 169 1.84 -3.44 -4.03
C THR A 169 3.34 -3.60 -4.08
N LEU A 170 3.80 -4.84 -3.98
CA LEU A 170 5.20 -5.21 -4.00
C LEU A 170 5.48 -6.01 -5.28
N GLU A 171 6.28 -5.45 -6.18
CA GLU A 171 6.74 -6.18 -7.34
C GLU A 171 7.92 -7.06 -6.97
N ILE A 172 7.87 -8.33 -7.32
CA ILE A 172 8.98 -9.28 -7.13
C ILE A 172 9.40 -9.77 -8.50
N GLU A 173 10.66 -9.55 -8.81
CA GLU A 173 11.30 -9.96 -10.06
C GLU A 173 12.30 -11.07 -9.78
N VAL A 174 12.23 -12.14 -10.58
CA VAL A 174 13.20 -13.24 -10.53
C VAL A 174 13.74 -13.51 -11.92
N ASN A 175 15.06 -13.58 -12.02
CA ASN A 175 15.78 -14.02 -13.20
C ASN A 175 16.55 -15.29 -12.88
N ALA A 176 16.49 -16.26 -13.80
CA ALA A 176 17.36 -17.41 -13.81
C ALA A 176 18.47 -17.17 -14.84
N MET A 177 19.71 -17.40 -14.46
CA MET A 177 20.87 -17.20 -15.33
C MET A 177 21.90 -18.31 -15.15
N PRO A 178 22.76 -18.58 -16.14
CA PRO A 178 23.84 -19.55 -15.99
C PRO A 178 24.69 -19.26 -14.75
N GLY A 179 25.00 -20.30 -13.99
CA GLY A 179 25.73 -20.18 -12.73
C GLY A 179 25.80 -21.53 -12.01
N SER A 180 25.97 -21.49 -10.72
CA SER A 180 25.88 -22.65 -9.83
C SER A 180 24.68 -22.46 -8.88
N ASP A 181 24.32 -23.51 -8.18
CA ASP A 181 23.24 -23.52 -7.17
C ASP A 181 23.39 -22.36 -6.15
N ASP A 182 22.84 -21.20 -6.47
CA ASP A 182 22.92 -19.99 -5.66
C ASP A 182 21.62 -19.18 -5.78
N LEU A 183 21.25 -18.51 -4.68
CA LEU A 183 20.13 -17.57 -4.60
C LEU A 183 20.65 -16.18 -4.22
N ARG A 184 20.69 -15.29 -5.20
CA ARG A 184 21.05 -13.89 -4.97
C ARG A 184 19.83 -13.06 -4.63
N LEU A 185 19.91 -12.29 -3.53
CA LEU A 185 18.81 -11.46 -3.02
C LEU A 185 19.22 -9.99 -3.03
N THR A 186 18.39 -9.13 -3.63
CA THR A 186 18.58 -7.67 -3.65
C THR A 186 17.26 -6.95 -3.47
N GLY A 187 17.27 -5.69 -3.00
CA GLY A 187 16.06 -4.87 -2.79
C GLY A 187 15.84 -4.43 -1.35
N ASN A 188 16.92 -4.37 -0.54
CA ASN A 188 16.87 -3.92 0.86
C ASN A 188 15.90 -4.74 1.73
N MET A 189 16.02 -6.07 1.61
CA MET A 189 15.23 -7.04 2.37
C MET A 189 15.81 -7.21 3.78
N GLY A 190 14.95 -7.18 4.80
CA GLY A 190 15.28 -7.57 6.16
C GLY A 190 15.48 -9.08 6.31
N ASP A 191 15.89 -9.50 7.49
CA ASP A 191 16.32 -10.89 7.70
C ASP A 191 15.17 -11.89 7.62
N VAL A 192 13.97 -11.52 8.09
CA VAL A 192 12.78 -12.38 8.00
C VAL A 192 12.37 -12.60 6.54
N MET A 193 12.44 -11.56 5.71
CA MET A 193 12.12 -11.67 4.28
C MET A 193 13.16 -12.49 3.52
N LYS A 194 14.45 -12.38 3.87
CA LYS A 194 15.52 -13.22 3.30
C LYS A 194 15.32 -14.70 3.66
N GLU A 195 14.98 -14.98 4.92
CA GLU A 195 14.67 -16.34 5.37
C GLU A 195 13.46 -16.90 4.61
N SER A 196 12.39 -16.11 4.46
CA SER A 196 11.23 -16.49 3.64
C SER A 196 11.61 -16.77 2.17
N ALA A 197 12.54 -16.01 1.60
CA ALA A 197 13.04 -16.27 0.24
C ALA A 197 13.82 -17.59 0.15
N MET A 198 14.61 -17.95 1.17
CA MET A 198 15.32 -19.23 1.22
C MET A 198 14.34 -20.41 1.36
N ILE A 199 13.28 -20.27 2.15
CA ILE A 199 12.19 -21.25 2.26
C ILE A 199 11.51 -21.44 0.89
N ALA A 200 11.16 -20.32 0.23
CA ALA A 200 10.57 -20.34 -1.11
C ALA A 200 11.45 -21.06 -2.14
N TYR A 201 12.75 -20.77 -2.13
CA TYR A 201 13.72 -21.42 -3.01
C TYR A 201 13.80 -22.93 -2.77
N SER A 202 13.90 -23.34 -1.50
CA SER A 202 13.93 -24.77 -1.13
C SER A 202 12.67 -25.51 -1.57
N TYR A 203 11.50 -24.88 -1.42
CA TYR A 203 10.23 -25.44 -1.88
C TYR A 203 10.18 -25.57 -3.41
N VAL A 204 10.57 -24.51 -4.15
CA VAL A 204 10.59 -24.52 -5.62
C VAL A 204 11.50 -25.64 -6.12
N ARG A 205 12.68 -25.79 -5.55
CA ARG A 205 13.60 -26.88 -5.87
C ARG A 205 12.94 -28.25 -5.66
N ALA A 206 12.36 -28.49 -4.50
CA ALA A 206 11.71 -29.76 -4.17
C ALA A 206 10.55 -30.12 -5.13
N ILE A 207 9.70 -29.14 -5.52
CA ILE A 207 8.57 -29.44 -6.41
C ILE A 207 8.98 -29.60 -7.88
N THR A 208 10.07 -28.97 -8.32
CA THR A 208 10.61 -29.15 -9.66
C THR A 208 11.33 -30.52 -9.79
N GLU A 209 12.09 -30.92 -8.79
CA GLU A 209 12.74 -32.23 -8.70
C GLU A 209 11.72 -33.40 -8.62
N SER A 210 10.51 -33.15 -8.11
CA SER A 210 9.42 -34.14 -8.09
C SER A 210 8.87 -34.52 -9.48
N GLY A 211 9.29 -33.83 -10.53
CA GLY A 211 8.84 -34.05 -11.91
C GLY A 211 7.45 -33.46 -12.23
N LYS A 212 6.85 -32.69 -11.31
CA LYS A 212 5.57 -32.03 -11.55
C LYS A 212 5.65 -30.97 -12.66
N TYR A 213 6.82 -30.37 -12.80
CA TYR A 213 7.15 -29.41 -13.87
C TYR A 213 8.26 -30.01 -14.75
N LYS A 214 8.23 -29.72 -16.05
CA LYS A 214 9.24 -30.18 -17.00
C LYS A 214 10.53 -29.36 -16.87
N VAL A 215 11.24 -29.56 -15.77
CA VAL A 215 12.52 -28.89 -15.47
C VAL A 215 13.59 -29.98 -15.39
N ASP A 216 14.77 -29.76 -15.98
CA ASP A 216 15.90 -30.68 -15.90
C ASP A 216 16.35 -30.80 -14.44
N MET A 217 16.68 -32.04 -13.99
CA MET A 217 17.15 -32.28 -12.62
C MET A 217 18.46 -31.54 -12.29
N LYS A 218 19.28 -31.24 -13.31
CA LYS A 218 20.52 -30.46 -13.15
C LYS A 218 20.32 -28.96 -13.27
N TYR A 219 19.08 -28.50 -13.44
CA TYR A 219 18.80 -27.07 -13.66
C TYR A 219 19.44 -26.18 -12.62
N PHE A 220 19.29 -26.50 -11.35
CA PHE A 220 19.83 -25.70 -10.25
C PHE A 220 21.36 -25.80 -10.12
N ASP A 221 21.97 -26.92 -10.58
CA ASP A 221 23.43 -27.06 -10.59
C ASP A 221 24.08 -26.15 -11.65
N GLU A 222 23.34 -25.83 -12.72
CA GLU A 222 23.81 -25.06 -13.88
C GLU A 222 23.27 -23.63 -13.89
N HIS A 223 22.34 -23.27 -12.97
CA HIS A 223 21.71 -21.97 -12.92
C HIS A 223 21.65 -21.41 -11.50
N MET A 224 21.82 -20.09 -11.40
CA MET A 224 21.55 -19.32 -10.21
C MET A 224 20.26 -18.51 -10.38
N LEU A 225 19.53 -18.27 -9.30
CA LEU A 225 18.39 -17.37 -9.28
C LEU A 225 18.79 -16.05 -8.66
N HIS A 226 18.36 -14.96 -9.30
CA HIS A 226 18.47 -13.62 -8.71
C HIS A 226 17.06 -13.07 -8.48
N LEU A 227 16.69 -12.92 -7.21
CA LEU A 227 15.45 -12.28 -6.79
C LEU A 227 15.74 -10.84 -6.43
N HIS A 228 14.99 -9.94 -7.06
CA HIS A 228 15.06 -8.50 -6.80
C HIS A 228 13.67 -7.95 -6.43
N ILE A 229 13.65 -7.07 -5.43
CA ILE A 229 12.46 -6.29 -5.09
C ILE A 229 12.80 -4.83 -5.36
N PRO A 230 12.19 -4.17 -6.37
CA PRO A 230 12.43 -2.77 -6.70
C PRO A 230 12.23 -1.81 -5.52
N GLU A 231 12.63 -0.54 -5.71
CA GLU A 231 12.65 0.49 -4.66
C GLU A 231 13.57 0.15 -3.47
N GLY A 232 14.83 -0.18 -3.78
CA GLY A 232 15.85 -0.58 -2.80
C GLY A 232 16.15 0.45 -1.70
N ALA A 233 15.72 1.70 -1.85
CA ALA A 233 15.83 2.72 -0.80
C ALA A 233 14.85 2.48 0.37
N VAL A 234 13.75 1.73 0.14
CA VAL A 234 12.72 1.45 1.15
C VAL A 234 13.01 0.09 1.78
N PRO A 235 13.26 0.00 3.10
CA PRO A 235 13.40 -1.28 3.79
C PRO A 235 12.12 -2.09 3.69
N LYS A 236 12.26 -3.38 3.42
CA LYS A 236 11.14 -4.34 3.32
C LYS A 236 11.46 -5.54 4.20
N ASP A 237 10.51 -5.94 5.02
CA ASP A 237 10.67 -7.13 5.87
C ASP A 237 9.32 -7.83 6.12
N GLY A 238 9.40 -9.10 6.54
CA GLY A 238 8.25 -9.93 6.88
C GLY A 238 8.07 -11.14 5.99
N PRO A 239 7.36 -12.18 6.48
CA PRO A 239 7.22 -13.46 5.78
C PRO A 239 6.09 -13.48 4.75
N SER A 240 5.18 -12.49 4.75
CA SER A 240 3.94 -12.49 3.96
C SER A 240 4.12 -12.42 2.42
N ALA A 241 5.36 -12.23 1.95
CA ALA A 241 5.72 -12.28 0.53
C ALA A 241 6.13 -13.69 0.06
N GLY A 242 6.11 -14.69 0.94
CA GLY A 242 6.57 -16.05 0.63
C GLY A 242 5.90 -16.67 -0.58
N VAL A 243 4.57 -16.62 -0.65
CA VAL A 243 3.81 -17.12 -1.82
C VAL A 243 4.19 -16.39 -3.12
N THR A 244 4.45 -15.08 -3.03
CA THR A 244 4.82 -14.26 -4.18
C THR A 244 6.22 -14.62 -4.68
N MET A 245 7.19 -14.76 -3.77
CA MET A 245 8.56 -15.16 -4.09
C MET A 245 8.61 -16.57 -4.69
N THR A 246 7.86 -17.51 -4.09
CA THR A 246 7.75 -18.88 -4.62
C THR A 246 7.19 -18.89 -6.04
N THR A 247 6.12 -18.15 -6.30
CA THR A 247 5.50 -18.07 -7.62
C THR A 247 6.45 -17.45 -8.66
N ALA A 248 7.18 -16.37 -8.27
CA ALA A 248 8.14 -15.72 -9.16
C ALA A 248 9.32 -16.62 -9.50
N MET A 249 9.87 -17.32 -8.51
CA MET A 249 10.97 -18.28 -8.73
C MET A 249 10.53 -19.44 -9.63
N LEU A 250 9.38 -20.04 -9.35
CA LEU A 250 8.88 -21.14 -10.18
C LEU A 250 8.59 -20.69 -11.62
N SER A 251 7.99 -19.52 -11.79
CA SER A 251 7.76 -18.92 -13.10
C SER A 251 9.08 -18.73 -13.86
N ALA A 252 10.11 -18.20 -13.22
CA ALA A 252 11.43 -18.00 -13.84
C ALA A 252 12.09 -19.31 -14.25
N VAL A 253 12.01 -20.35 -13.40
CA VAL A 253 12.60 -21.68 -13.65
C VAL A 253 11.88 -22.43 -14.76
N THR A 254 10.55 -22.34 -14.79
CA THR A 254 9.73 -23.09 -15.76
C THR A 254 9.46 -22.35 -17.06
N GLY A 255 9.71 -21.05 -17.11
CA GLY A 255 9.32 -20.18 -18.23
C GLY A 255 7.82 -19.95 -18.34
N ILE A 256 7.00 -20.40 -17.39
CA ILE A 256 5.54 -20.23 -17.39
C ILE A 256 5.21 -18.82 -16.91
N PRO A 257 4.53 -17.99 -17.71
CA PRO A 257 4.23 -16.62 -17.34
C PRO A 257 3.17 -16.51 -16.24
N VAL A 258 3.23 -15.44 -15.47
CA VAL A 258 2.28 -15.12 -14.40
C VAL A 258 1.21 -14.16 -14.92
N ARG A 259 -0.03 -14.35 -14.49
CA ARG A 259 -1.17 -13.46 -14.82
C ARG A 259 -0.93 -12.06 -14.27
N PRO A 260 -1.12 -11.02 -15.08
CA PRO A 260 -0.81 -9.65 -14.69
C PRO A 260 -1.85 -9.01 -13.75
N ASP A 261 -3.04 -9.56 -13.67
CA ASP A 261 -4.19 -9.07 -12.92
C ASP A 261 -4.39 -9.79 -11.57
N VAL A 262 -3.43 -10.64 -11.19
CA VAL A 262 -3.43 -11.38 -9.93
C VAL A 262 -2.39 -10.79 -8.97
N ALA A 263 -2.82 -10.51 -7.76
CA ALA A 263 -1.93 -10.22 -6.63
C ALA A 263 -2.07 -11.31 -5.56
N MET A 264 -1.10 -11.42 -4.69
CA MET A 264 -1.11 -12.44 -3.66
C MET A 264 -0.38 -12.01 -2.39
N THR A 265 -0.75 -12.63 -1.28
CA THR A 265 -0.06 -12.49 0.01
C THR A 265 -0.21 -13.78 0.80
N GLY A 266 0.80 -14.16 1.53
CA GLY A 266 0.81 -15.37 2.35
C GLY A 266 2.24 -15.75 2.74
N GLU A 267 2.39 -16.30 3.93
CA GLU A 267 3.63 -16.96 4.34
C GLU A 267 3.63 -18.39 3.79
N VAL A 268 4.78 -18.86 3.37
CA VAL A 268 4.94 -20.23 2.83
C VAL A 268 5.82 -21.06 3.74
N THR A 269 5.46 -22.32 3.94
CA THR A 269 6.29 -23.31 4.65
C THR A 269 7.11 -24.16 3.69
N LEU A 270 8.14 -24.87 4.19
CA LEU A 270 8.93 -25.82 3.40
C LEU A 270 8.07 -26.95 2.76
N ARG A 271 6.86 -27.18 3.25
CA ARG A 271 5.92 -28.16 2.71
C ARG A 271 4.88 -27.54 1.76
N GLY A 272 4.99 -26.22 1.52
CA GLY A 272 4.08 -25.50 0.63
C GLY A 272 2.74 -25.12 1.24
N ARG A 273 2.54 -25.26 2.56
CA ARG A 273 1.36 -24.70 3.22
C ARG A 273 1.42 -23.18 3.17
N VAL A 274 0.26 -22.56 3.03
CA VAL A 274 0.10 -21.11 3.10
C VAL A 274 -0.48 -20.74 4.46
N LEU A 275 0.21 -19.86 5.18
CA LEU A 275 -0.17 -19.43 6.53
C LEU A 275 -0.73 -18.02 6.52
N ALA A 276 -1.53 -17.69 7.56
CA ALA A 276 -2.15 -16.40 7.76
C ALA A 276 -1.16 -15.24 7.84
N ILE A 277 -1.65 -14.05 7.48
CA ILE A 277 -0.86 -12.81 7.46
C ILE A 277 -1.63 -11.66 8.13
N GLY A 278 -0.92 -10.63 8.55
CA GLY A 278 -1.51 -9.39 9.06
C GLY A 278 -1.66 -8.29 8.01
N GLY A 279 -2.41 -7.23 8.37
CA GLY A 279 -2.60 -6.03 7.55
C GLY A 279 -3.43 -6.28 6.29
N LEU A 280 -4.40 -7.18 6.34
CA LEU A 280 -5.16 -7.61 5.17
C LEU A 280 -6.01 -6.47 4.57
N LYS A 281 -6.63 -5.64 5.41
CA LYS A 281 -7.40 -4.45 4.97
C LYS A 281 -6.57 -3.56 4.04
N GLU A 282 -5.41 -3.16 4.49
CA GLU A 282 -4.51 -2.27 3.74
C GLU A 282 -4.00 -2.93 2.47
N LYS A 283 -3.68 -4.23 2.52
CA LYS A 283 -3.24 -5.01 1.37
C LYS A 283 -4.31 -5.09 0.28
N LEU A 284 -5.56 -5.34 0.64
CA LEU A 284 -6.68 -5.39 -0.32
C LEU A 284 -6.98 -4.02 -0.94
N LEU A 285 -6.92 -2.95 -0.13
CA LEU A 285 -7.03 -1.59 -0.64
C LEU A 285 -5.92 -1.27 -1.66
N ALA A 286 -4.68 -1.69 -1.40
CA ALA A 286 -3.57 -1.51 -2.33
C ALA A 286 -3.78 -2.30 -3.64
N ALA A 287 -4.24 -3.54 -3.56
CA ALA A 287 -4.57 -4.36 -4.72
C ALA A 287 -5.64 -3.68 -5.59
N LYS A 288 -6.70 -3.18 -4.97
CA LYS A 288 -7.79 -2.46 -5.65
C LYS A 288 -7.29 -1.20 -6.35
N LEU A 289 -6.46 -0.40 -5.68
CA LEU A 289 -5.88 0.82 -6.25
C LEU A 289 -4.93 0.53 -7.43
N ALA A 290 -4.19 -0.59 -7.38
CA ALA A 290 -3.33 -1.04 -8.46
C ALA A 290 -4.11 -1.64 -9.65
N GLY A 291 -5.43 -1.81 -9.52
CA GLY A 291 -6.30 -2.36 -10.56
C GLY A 291 -6.19 -3.87 -10.69
N MET A 292 -5.80 -4.58 -9.62
CA MET A 292 -5.85 -6.05 -9.57
C MET A 292 -7.31 -6.50 -9.66
N LYS A 293 -7.53 -7.64 -10.29
CA LYS A 293 -8.86 -8.27 -10.39
C LYS A 293 -9.02 -9.42 -9.41
N LYS A 294 -7.95 -10.16 -9.21
CA LYS A 294 -7.92 -11.34 -8.34
C LYS A 294 -6.85 -11.18 -7.27
N VAL A 295 -7.19 -11.57 -6.04
CA VAL A 295 -6.24 -11.59 -4.92
C VAL A 295 -6.28 -12.97 -4.27
N LEU A 296 -5.11 -13.60 -4.17
CA LEU A 296 -4.93 -14.86 -3.46
C LEU A 296 -4.61 -14.55 -2.00
N VAL A 297 -5.43 -15.06 -1.10
CA VAL A 297 -5.41 -14.79 0.34
C VAL A 297 -5.35 -16.13 1.09
N PRO A 298 -4.58 -16.25 2.18
CA PRO A 298 -4.59 -17.48 2.97
C PRO A 298 -6.00 -17.82 3.47
N GLU A 299 -6.39 -19.10 3.43
CA GLU A 299 -7.70 -19.54 3.95
C GLU A 299 -7.86 -19.20 5.44
N GLU A 300 -6.79 -19.24 6.22
CA GLU A 300 -6.79 -18.89 7.63
C GLU A 300 -7.17 -17.41 7.90
N ASN A 301 -7.18 -16.54 6.87
CA ASN A 301 -7.62 -15.14 6.98
C ASN A 301 -9.09 -14.93 6.53
N VAL A 302 -9.90 -15.97 6.35
CA VAL A 302 -11.32 -15.83 5.96
C VAL A 302 -12.09 -14.95 6.94
N SER A 303 -11.92 -15.19 8.25
CA SER A 303 -12.57 -14.39 9.28
C SER A 303 -12.18 -12.91 9.24
N ASP A 304 -10.90 -12.62 8.95
CA ASP A 304 -10.45 -11.23 8.82
C ASP A 304 -11.13 -10.52 7.64
N VAL A 305 -11.39 -11.26 6.54
CA VAL A 305 -12.10 -10.72 5.37
C VAL A 305 -13.57 -10.48 5.67
N GLU A 306 -14.23 -11.37 6.42
CA GLU A 306 -15.64 -11.23 6.79
C GLU A 306 -15.91 -10.00 7.67
N GLU A 307 -14.90 -9.55 8.43
CA GLU A 307 -14.98 -8.33 9.24
C GLU A 307 -14.76 -7.04 8.44
N LEU A 308 -14.34 -7.14 7.16
CA LEU A 308 -14.08 -5.96 6.34
C LEU A 308 -15.37 -5.38 5.74
N ASP A 309 -15.39 -4.05 5.63
CA ASP A 309 -16.44 -3.36 4.88
C ASP A 309 -16.50 -3.86 3.42
N ALA A 310 -17.70 -4.10 2.91
CA ALA A 310 -17.92 -4.54 1.54
C ALA A 310 -17.25 -3.66 0.48
N GLU A 311 -17.09 -2.36 0.77
CA GLU A 311 -16.37 -1.42 -0.09
C GLU A 311 -14.92 -1.86 -0.38
N ILE A 312 -14.27 -2.57 0.55
CA ILE A 312 -12.88 -3.00 0.41
C ILE A 312 -12.77 -4.17 -0.55
N THR A 313 -13.69 -5.12 -0.45
CA THR A 313 -13.69 -6.37 -1.22
C THR A 313 -14.44 -6.24 -2.56
N ASP A 314 -15.38 -5.30 -2.68
CA ASP A 314 -16.17 -5.10 -3.89
C ASP A 314 -15.29 -4.83 -5.12
N GLY A 315 -15.54 -5.60 -6.19
CA GLY A 315 -14.74 -5.55 -7.43
C GLY A 315 -13.42 -6.33 -7.40
N LEU A 316 -13.10 -7.06 -6.30
CA LEU A 316 -12.00 -8.01 -6.22
C LEU A 316 -12.54 -9.44 -6.15
N GLU A 317 -12.00 -10.33 -6.96
CA GLU A 317 -12.17 -11.78 -6.81
C GLU A 317 -11.17 -12.27 -5.75
N LEU A 318 -11.66 -12.60 -4.55
CA LEU A 318 -10.84 -13.17 -3.49
C LEU A 318 -10.84 -14.70 -3.61
N VAL A 319 -9.64 -15.29 -3.71
CA VAL A 319 -9.45 -16.73 -3.75
C VAL A 319 -8.67 -17.14 -2.50
N TYR A 320 -9.31 -17.93 -1.66
CA TYR A 320 -8.70 -18.47 -0.47
C TYR A 320 -7.88 -19.70 -0.79
N VAL A 321 -6.64 -19.74 -0.31
CA VAL A 321 -5.67 -20.77 -0.63
C VAL A 321 -5.06 -21.38 0.63
N LYS A 322 -4.89 -22.72 0.64
CA LYS A 322 -4.29 -23.51 1.73
C LYS A 322 -2.85 -23.88 1.45
N ASP A 323 -2.53 -24.05 0.18
CA ASP A 323 -1.22 -24.51 -0.25
C ASP A 323 -0.76 -23.85 -1.56
N MET A 324 0.52 -23.99 -1.85
CA MET A 324 1.14 -23.41 -3.03
C MET A 324 0.63 -23.98 -4.35
N SER A 325 0.06 -25.19 -4.37
CA SER A 325 -0.51 -25.73 -5.60
C SER A 325 -1.73 -24.95 -6.05
N GLU A 326 -2.57 -24.50 -5.10
CA GLU A 326 -3.72 -23.65 -5.38
C GLU A 326 -3.29 -22.25 -5.82
N VAL A 327 -2.24 -21.68 -5.16
CA VAL A 327 -1.64 -20.40 -5.56
C VAL A 327 -1.17 -20.47 -7.02
N LEU A 328 -0.37 -21.46 -7.35
CA LEU A 328 0.24 -21.61 -8.68
C LEU A 328 -0.81 -21.85 -9.78
N ASN A 329 -1.84 -22.65 -9.52
CA ASN A 329 -2.94 -22.89 -10.46
C ASN A 329 -3.75 -21.60 -10.76
N ASN A 330 -3.86 -20.68 -9.81
CA ASN A 330 -4.55 -19.41 -10.00
C ASN A 330 -3.66 -18.32 -10.60
N ALA A 331 -2.36 -18.35 -10.34
CA ALA A 331 -1.43 -17.31 -10.73
C ALA A 331 -0.77 -17.55 -12.10
N LEU A 332 -0.45 -18.78 -12.43
CA LEU A 332 0.26 -19.14 -13.68
C LEU A 332 -0.71 -19.24 -14.87
N VAL A 333 -0.17 -18.96 -16.06
CA VAL A 333 -0.86 -19.19 -17.33
C VAL A 333 -0.49 -20.59 -17.82
N LEU A 334 -1.20 -21.60 -17.29
CA LEU A 334 -1.00 -23.01 -17.61
C LEU A 334 -1.69 -23.38 -18.94
#